data_41627a83672953225f40d7029bc73da9
#
_entry.id   41627a83672953225f40d7029bc73da9
#
_cell.length_a   1.000
_cell.length_b   1.000
_cell.length_c   1.000
_cell.angle_alpha   90.00
_cell.angle_beta   90.00
_cell.angle_gamma   90.00
#
_symmetry.space_group_name_H-M   'P 1'
#
loop_
_entity.id
_entity.type
_entity.pdbx_description
1 polymer ?
#
loop_
_entity_poly.entity_id
_entity_poly.type
_entity_poly.pdbx_seq_one_letter_code
_entity_poly.pdbx_strand_id
1 'polypeptide(L)'
;YGTFDLFHVGHIRLLKRLSTLGDRLIVGISSDEFNRLKGKKSFFSYQERAEIVSSCQYVDQVFPEHNWGQKKEDIVKYNADIFSMGDDWKGQFDELSTLCEIVYLPRTKDVSTTDIKLKLSSIGDKDLDKIEEALHDVIEIVKTLTGK
;
A
#
# COMPACT_ATOMS: atom_id res chain seq x y z
N TYR A 1 7.66 4.77 6.78
CA TYR A 1 6.65 3.78 7.21
C TYR A 1 5.49 3.70 6.23
N GLY A 2 4.93 2.50 6.04
CA GLY A 2 3.78 2.30 5.17
C GLY A 2 3.22 0.89 5.16
N THR A 3 2.07 0.72 4.52
CA THR A 3 1.47 -0.61 4.33
C THR A 3 2.10 -1.33 3.14
N PHE A 4 2.40 -0.64 2.05
CA PHE A 4 2.98 -1.15 0.80
C PHE A 4 2.19 -2.33 0.20
N ASP A 5 0.85 -2.29 0.31
CA ASP A 5 -0.04 -3.29 -0.25
C ASP A 5 -0.20 -3.11 -1.76
N LEU A 6 -0.35 -4.22 -2.52
CA LEU A 6 -0.41 -4.21 -3.99
C LEU A 6 0.71 -3.33 -4.58
N PHE A 7 1.95 -3.67 -4.28
CA PHE A 7 3.12 -2.88 -4.61
C PHE A 7 3.12 -2.43 -6.08
N HIS A 8 3.29 -1.13 -6.32
CA HIS A 8 3.12 -0.52 -7.63
C HIS A 8 4.16 0.57 -7.89
N VAL A 9 4.20 1.10 -9.10
CA VAL A 9 5.18 2.12 -9.55
C VAL A 9 5.20 3.36 -8.63
N GLY A 10 4.09 3.72 -8.01
CA GLY A 10 4.02 4.81 -7.03
C GLY A 10 4.89 4.55 -5.80
N HIS A 11 4.90 3.32 -5.30
CA HIS A 11 5.78 2.91 -4.20
C HIS A 11 7.25 2.94 -4.64
N ILE A 12 7.58 2.44 -5.84
CA ILE A 12 8.95 2.50 -6.37
C ILE A 12 9.46 3.94 -6.46
N ARG A 13 8.63 4.85 -7.01
CA ARG A 13 8.99 6.27 -7.13
C ARG A 13 9.16 6.96 -5.78
N LEU A 14 8.35 6.59 -4.79
CA LEU A 14 8.49 7.07 -3.41
C LEU A 14 9.81 6.57 -2.80
N LEU A 15 10.07 5.26 -2.86
CA LEU A 15 11.30 4.66 -2.31
C LEU A 15 12.55 5.23 -2.98
N LYS A 16 12.51 5.45 -4.31
CA LYS A 16 13.60 6.13 -5.03
C LYS A 16 13.86 7.55 -4.51
N ARG A 17 12.82 8.35 -4.26
CA ARG A 17 12.98 9.71 -3.69
C ARG A 17 13.52 9.65 -2.27
N LEU A 18 13.03 8.70 -1.46
CA LEU A 18 13.51 8.50 -0.09
C LEU A 18 14.99 8.10 -0.05
N SER A 19 15.43 7.20 -0.95
CA SER A 19 16.83 6.76 -1.00
C SER A 19 17.82 7.87 -1.37
N THR A 20 17.36 9.01 -1.88
CA THR A 20 18.24 10.17 -2.15
C THR A 20 18.42 11.10 -0.96
N LEU A 21 17.75 10.84 0.15
CA LEU A 21 17.83 11.67 1.35
C LEU A 21 19.00 11.27 2.27
N GLY A 22 19.52 10.06 2.14
CA GLY A 22 20.61 9.54 2.97
C GLY A 22 21.30 8.34 2.36
N ASP A 23 22.27 7.78 3.05
CA ASP A 23 23.07 6.65 2.57
C ASP A 23 22.39 5.29 2.73
N ARG A 24 21.43 5.19 3.65
CA ARG A 24 20.64 3.97 3.91
C ARG A 24 19.17 4.30 4.03
N LEU A 25 18.34 3.51 3.38
CA LEU A 25 16.88 3.56 3.50
C LEU A 25 16.36 2.34 4.27
N ILE A 26 15.84 2.60 5.47
CA ILE A 26 15.20 1.59 6.31
C ILE A 26 13.70 1.82 6.31
N VAL A 27 12.93 0.78 6.00
CA VAL A 27 11.47 0.89 5.78
C VAL A 27 10.69 0.10 6.81
N GLY A 28 9.88 0.80 7.61
CA GLY A 28 8.90 0.19 8.51
C GLY A 28 7.62 -0.19 7.77
N ILE A 29 7.27 -1.48 7.77
CA ILE A 29 6.08 -2.02 7.08
C ILE A 29 5.05 -2.41 8.12
N SER A 30 3.84 -1.85 8.01
CA SER A 30 2.75 -2.13 8.95
C SER A 30 2.40 -3.62 8.96
N SER A 31 2.41 -4.24 10.15
CA SER A 31 1.98 -5.63 10.35
C SER A 31 0.50 -5.80 9.98
N ASP A 32 0.08 -7.03 9.72
CA ASP A 32 -1.33 -7.31 9.39
C ASP A 32 -2.25 -6.98 10.56
N GLU A 33 -1.80 -7.22 11.78
CA GLU A 33 -2.52 -6.85 12.99
C GLU A 33 -2.66 -5.34 13.12
N PHE A 34 -1.57 -4.60 12.94
CA PHE A 34 -1.61 -3.14 13.00
C PHE A 34 -2.47 -2.54 11.89
N ASN A 35 -2.47 -3.11 10.68
CA ASN A 35 -3.39 -2.71 9.61
C ASN A 35 -4.85 -2.94 10.00
N ARG A 36 -5.19 -4.06 10.66
CA ARG A 36 -6.56 -4.30 11.17
C ARG A 36 -6.97 -3.26 12.20
N LEU A 37 -6.08 -2.90 13.13
CA LEU A 37 -6.33 -1.83 14.12
C LEU A 37 -6.57 -0.46 13.46
N LYS A 38 -5.94 -0.19 12.30
CA LYS A 38 -6.17 1.01 11.49
C LYS A 38 -7.42 0.93 10.61
N GLY A 39 -8.23 -0.13 10.70
CA GLY A 39 -9.39 -0.35 9.83
C GLY A 39 -9.01 -0.67 8.37
N LYS A 40 -7.78 -1.12 8.11
CA LYS A 40 -7.28 -1.46 6.77
C LYS A 40 -7.18 -2.97 6.61
N LYS A 41 -7.64 -3.49 5.48
CA LYS A 41 -7.42 -4.89 5.07
C LYS A 41 -6.41 -4.89 3.92
N SER A 42 -5.26 -5.53 4.17
CA SER A 42 -4.24 -5.73 3.13
C SER A 42 -4.63 -6.92 2.24
N PHE A 43 -4.29 -6.86 0.97
CA PHE A 43 -4.44 -7.96 0.03
C PHE A 43 -3.34 -9.00 0.27
N PHE A 44 -2.08 -8.54 0.35
CA PHE A 44 -0.93 -9.37 0.68
C PHE A 44 -0.67 -9.40 2.18
N SER A 45 -0.19 -10.55 2.68
CA SER A 45 0.30 -10.71 4.04
C SER A 45 1.50 -9.81 4.32
N TYR A 46 1.80 -9.57 5.61
CA TYR A 46 3.00 -8.82 5.99
C TYR A 46 4.27 -9.41 5.37
N GLN A 47 4.42 -10.74 5.40
CA GLN A 47 5.59 -11.45 4.87
C GLN A 47 5.79 -11.16 3.38
N GLU A 48 4.74 -11.30 2.57
CA GLU A 48 4.80 -11.03 1.13
C GLU A 48 5.14 -9.55 0.86
N ARG A 49 4.53 -8.62 1.58
CA ARG A 49 4.81 -7.19 1.44
C ARG A 49 6.24 -6.84 1.84
N ALA A 50 6.74 -7.43 2.92
CA ALA A 50 8.11 -7.26 3.38
C ALA A 50 9.13 -7.83 2.38
N GLU A 51 8.87 -9.01 1.82
CA GLU A 51 9.70 -9.62 0.79
C GLU A 51 9.78 -8.75 -0.47
N ILE A 52 8.63 -8.28 -0.98
CA ILE A 52 8.56 -7.40 -2.15
C ILE A 52 9.34 -6.10 -1.91
N VAL A 53 9.13 -5.43 -0.78
CA VAL A 53 9.80 -4.16 -0.46
C VAL A 53 11.30 -4.35 -0.24
N SER A 54 11.72 -5.43 0.43
CA SER A 54 13.14 -5.74 0.64
C SER A 54 13.89 -6.05 -0.65
N SER A 55 13.17 -6.53 -1.67
CA SER A 55 13.74 -6.80 -3.01
C SER A 55 13.89 -5.53 -3.87
N CYS A 56 13.38 -4.39 -3.40
CA CYS A 56 13.51 -3.12 -4.11
C CYS A 56 14.94 -2.57 -3.95
N GLN A 57 15.62 -2.32 -5.06
CA GLN A 57 17.02 -1.82 -5.09
C GLN A 57 17.27 -0.53 -4.30
N TYR A 58 16.24 0.19 -3.90
CA TYR A 58 16.34 1.44 -3.13
C TYR A 58 16.22 1.23 -1.63
N VAL A 59 16.00 0.00 -1.16
CA VAL A 59 15.74 -0.34 0.24
C VAL A 59 16.87 -1.20 0.79
N ASP A 60 17.49 -0.76 1.86
CA ASP A 60 18.57 -1.49 2.51
C ASP A 60 18.07 -2.45 3.59
N GLN A 61 16.96 -2.09 4.25
CA GLN A 61 16.40 -2.90 5.33
C GLN A 61 14.90 -2.67 5.49
N VAL A 62 14.17 -3.72 5.89
CA VAL A 62 12.77 -3.64 6.29
C VAL A 62 12.60 -4.15 7.72
N PHE A 63 11.55 -3.65 8.40
CA PHE A 63 11.16 -4.13 9.73
C PHE A 63 9.64 -3.96 9.94
N PRO A 64 9.02 -4.73 10.88
CA PRO A 64 7.60 -4.62 11.14
C PRO A 64 7.24 -3.38 11.95
N GLU A 65 6.16 -2.70 11.54
CA GLU A 65 5.48 -1.67 12.31
C GLU A 65 4.27 -2.28 13.02
N HIS A 66 4.29 -2.31 14.34
CA HIS A 66 3.24 -2.91 15.18
C HIS A 66 2.31 -1.89 15.82
N ASN A 67 2.76 -0.65 16.01
CA ASN A 67 1.98 0.42 16.63
C ASN A 67 2.51 1.81 16.28
N TRP A 68 1.73 2.83 16.62
CA TRP A 68 2.09 4.23 16.34
C TRP A 68 3.29 4.72 17.17
N GLY A 69 3.40 4.25 18.41
CA GLY A 69 4.41 4.74 19.37
C GLY A 69 5.81 4.26 19.10
N GLN A 70 6.01 3.14 18.38
CA GLN A 70 7.33 2.57 18.15
C GLN A 70 8.29 3.46 17.35
N LYS A 71 7.76 4.47 16.61
CA LYS A 71 8.58 5.33 15.75
C LYS A 71 9.74 6.01 16.48
N LYS A 72 9.50 6.45 17.71
CA LYS A 72 10.53 7.06 18.57
C LYS A 72 11.64 6.06 18.91
N GLU A 73 11.24 4.84 19.27
CA GLU A 73 12.19 3.78 19.62
C GLU A 73 12.98 3.33 18.39
N ASP A 74 12.32 3.23 17.23
CA ASP A 74 12.95 2.85 15.97
C ASP A 74 13.96 3.88 15.49
N ILE A 75 13.67 5.19 15.60
CA ILE A 75 14.64 6.25 15.27
C ILE A 75 15.93 6.07 16.08
N VAL A 76 15.82 5.82 17.37
CA VAL A 76 16.97 5.59 18.24
C VAL A 76 17.66 4.28 17.92
N LYS A 77 16.90 3.19 17.76
CA LYS A 77 17.41 1.84 17.47
C LYS A 77 18.23 1.77 16.19
N TYR A 78 17.77 2.45 15.15
CA TYR A 78 18.42 2.45 13.83
C TYR A 78 19.38 3.62 13.65
N ASN A 79 19.53 4.48 14.67
CA ASN A 79 20.31 5.72 14.61
C ASN A 79 19.97 6.53 13.35
N ALA A 80 18.67 6.77 13.15
CA ALA A 80 18.18 7.43 11.94
C ALA A 80 18.36 8.95 12.02
N ASP A 81 19.04 9.52 11.03
CA ASP A 81 19.24 10.98 10.92
C ASP A 81 17.99 11.67 10.34
N ILE A 82 17.21 10.95 9.53
CA ILE A 82 16.02 11.48 8.86
C ILE A 82 14.84 10.52 9.07
N PHE A 83 13.71 11.06 9.53
CA PHE A 83 12.43 10.37 9.55
C PHE A 83 11.52 10.95 8.47
N SER A 84 11.01 10.09 7.57
CA SER A 84 10.14 10.56 6.49
C SER A 84 8.77 9.89 6.49
N MET A 85 7.75 10.70 6.22
CA MET A 85 6.35 10.28 6.02
C MET A 85 5.73 10.98 4.81
N GLY A 86 4.54 10.52 4.39
CA GLY A 86 3.75 11.24 3.40
C GLY A 86 3.25 12.59 3.92
N ASP A 87 3.03 13.54 3.03
CA ASP A 87 2.58 14.90 3.37
C ASP A 87 1.16 14.97 3.97
N ASP A 88 0.36 13.91 3.81
CA ASP A 88 -0.91 13.72 4.50
C ASP A 88 -0.76 13.55 6.03
N TRP A 89 0.46 13.32 6.51
CA TRP A 89 0.82 13.24 7.94
C TRP A 89 1.52 14.50 8.46
N LYS A 90 1.57 15.57 7.66
CA LYS A 90 2.30 16.80 8.01
C LYS A 90 1.86 17.34 9.36
N GLY A 91 2.83 17.60 10.24
CA GLY A 91 2.62 18.10 11.59
C GLY A 91 2.36 17.04 12.66
N GLN A 92 2.03 15.79 12.29
CA GLN A 92 1.68 14.75 13.27
C GLN A 92 2.90 14.10 13.96
N PHE A 93 4.08 14.29 13.39
CA PHE A 93 5.34 13.71 13.91
C PHE A 93 6.40 14.78 14.22
N ASP A 94 6.02 16.05 14.27
CA ASP A 94 6.95 17.14 14.50
C ASP A 94 7.64 17.08 15.87
N GLU A 95 7.03 16.40 16.85
CA GLU A 95 7.63 16.11 18.16
C GLU A 95 8.91 15.26 18.07
N LEU A 96 9.06 14.47 17.00
CA LEU A 96 10.26 13.66 16.76
C LEU A 96 11.46 14.48 16.26
N SER A 97 11.27 15.77 15.94
CA SER A 97 12.32 16.69 15.50
C SER A 97 13.45 16.91 16.54
N THR A 98 13.21 16.54 17.79
CA THR A 98 14.25 16.51 18.83
C THR A 98 15.23 15.35 18.68
N LEU A 99 14.90 14.35 17.85
CA LEU A 99 15.70 13.13 17.65
C LEU A 99 16.35 13.08 16.27
N CYS A 100 15.69 13.59 15.24
CA CYS A 100 16.14 13.52 13.84
C CYS A 100 15.47 14.59 12.99
N GLU A 101 15.90 14.77 11.74
CA GLU A 101 15.23 15.61 10.77
C GLU A 101 13.89 14.97 10.32
N ILE A 102 12.82 15.77 10.25
CA ILE A 102 11.51 15.32 9.79
C ILE A 102 11.24 15.81 8.37
N VAL A 103 11.04 14.90 7.45
CA VAL A 103 10.78 15.18 6.04
C VAL A 103 9.42 14.62 5.61
N TYR A 104 8.52 15.49 5.15
CA TYR A 104 7.24 15.08 4.57
C TYR A 104 7.31 15.12 3.06
N LEU A 105 7.07 13.97 2.40
CA LEU A 105 7.12 13.88 0.94
C LEU A 105 5.73 13.85 0.33
N PRO A 106 5.50 14.58 -0.76
CA PRO A 106 4.22 14.54 -1.47
C PRO A 106 3.98 13.15 -2.06
N ARG A 107 2.70 12.76 -2.09
CA ARG A 107 2.28 11.51 -2.74
C ARG A 107 2.66 11.51 -4.22
N THR A 108 2.97 10.32 -4.74
CA THR A 108 3.11 10.13 -6.19
C THR A 108 1.72 10.21 -6.81
N LYS A 109 1.54 11.14 -7.75
CA LYS A 109 0.27 11.34 -8.46
C LYS A 109 -0.06 10.13 -9.35
N ASP A 110 -1.36 9.95 -9.62
CA ASP A 110 -1.93 9.05 -10.62
C ASP A 110 -1.82 7.53 -10.33
N VAL A 111 -1.34 7.13 -9.14
CA VAL A 111 -1.33 5.72 -8.75
C VAL A 111 -1.57 5.56 -7.25
N SER A 112 -2.62 4.82 -6.88
CA SER A 112 -2.84 4.41 -5.49
C SER A 112 -3.32 2.96 -5.40
N THR A 113 -3.06 2.31 -4.26
CA THR A 113 -3.59 0.98 -3.96
C THR A 113 -5.12 0.95 -4.00
N THR A 114 -5.77 2.05 -3.61
CA THR A 114 -7.23 2.19 -3.66
C THR A 114 -7.74 2.14 -5.10
N ASP A 115 -7.09 2.86 -6.03
CA ASP A 115 -7.47 2.87 -7.44
C ASP A 115 -7.28 1.49 -8.08
N ILE A 116 -6.21 0.77 -7.70
CA ILE A 116 -5.98 -0.59 -8.17
C ILE A 116 -7.09 -1.53 -7.68
N LYS A 117 -7.46 -1.46 -6.40
CA LYS A 117 -8.55 -2.26 -5.82
C LYS A 117 -9.89 -1.98 -6.51
N LEU A 118 -10.20 -0.71 -6.77
CA LEU A 118 -11.43 -0.32 -7.47
C LEU A 118 -11.45 -0.84 -8.91
N LYS A 119 -10.33 -0.74 -9.64
CA LYS A 119 -10.24 -1.29 -11.00
C LYS A 119 -10.41 -2.80 -11.03
N LEU A 120 -9.80 -3.53 -10.09
CA LEU A 120 -9.95 -4.99 -10.00
C LEU A 120 -11.40 -5.39 -9.68
N SER A 121 -12.06 -4.71 -8.75
CA SER A 121 -13.48 -4.94 -8.44
C SER A 121 -14.38 -4.69 -9.65
N SER A 122 -14.13 -3.61 -10.39
CA SER A 122 -14.96 -3.25 -11.56
C SER A 122 -14.81 -4.22 -12.76
N ILE A 123 -13.71 -4.96 -12.83
CA ILE A 123 -13.52 -6.00 -13.87
C ILE A 123 -14.47 -7.18 -13.60
N GLY A 124 -14.56 -7.64 -12.36
CA GLY A 124 -15.45 -8.73 -11.96
C GLY A 124 -16.93 -8.43 -12.21
N ASP A 125 -17.39 -7.23 -11.85
CA ASP A 125 -18.79 -6.82 -12.03
C ASP A 125 -19.14 -6.76 -13.52
N LYS A 126 -18.30 -6.19 -14.37
CA LYS A 126 -18.54 -6.12 -15.83
C LYS A 126 -18.56 -7.48 -16.51
N ASP A 127 -17.77 -8.44 -16.03
CA ASP A 127 -17.76 -9.79 -16.58
C ASP A 127 -18.99 -10.59 -16.12
N LEU A 128 -19.47 -10.37 -14.90
CA LEU A 128 -20.72 -10.91 -14.39
C LEU A 128 -21.93 -10.38 -15.18
N ASP A 129 -22.01 -9.08 -15.43
CA ASP A 129 -23.07 -8.46 -16.22
C ASP A 129 -23.14 -9.06 -17.63
N LYS A 130 -21.99 -9.26 -18.29
CA LYS A 130 -21.96 -9.92 -19.63
C LYS A 130 -22.39 -11.37 -19.59
N ILE A 131 -22.05 -12.12 -18.55
CA ILE A 131 -22.48 -13.51 -18.37
C ILE A 131 -24.00 -13.57 -18.16
N GLU A 132 -24.52 -12.65 -17.35
CA GLU A 132 -25.95 -12.54 -17.07
C GLU A 132 -26.74 -12.22 -18.35
N GLU A 133 -26.27 -11.27 -19.16
CA GLU A 133 -26.83 -10.91 -20.46
C GLU A 133 -26.80 -12.09 -21.43
N ALA A 134 -25.68 -12.80 -21.58
CA ALA A 134 -25.55 -13.97 -22.43
C ALA A 134 -26.47 -15.14 -22.00
N LEU A 135 -26.62 -15.37 -20.69
CA LEU A 135 -27.53 -16.37 -20.15
C LEU A 135 -29.01 -16.02 -20.47
N HIS A 136 -29.35 -14.73 -20.37
CA HIS A 136 -30.68 -14.26 -20.70
C HIS A 136 -31.03 -14.54 -22.19
N ASP A 137 -30.11 -14.23 -23.09
CA ASP A 137 -30.26 -14.49 -24.53
C ASP A 137 -30.45 -15.98 -24.82
N VAL A 138 -29.70 -16.87 -24.18
CA VAL A 138 -29.84 -18.33 -24.31
C VAL A 138 -31.22 -18.79 -23.84
N ILE A 139 -31.70 -18.27 -22.71
CA ILE A 139 -33.03 -18.61 -22.17
C ILE A 139 -34.15 -18.19 -23.16
N GLU A 140 -34.05 -17.01 -23.74
CA GLU A 140 -35.02 -16.52 -24.74
C GLU A 140 -35.04 -17.39 -26.00
N ILE A 141 -33.86 -17.80 -26.49
CA ILE A 141 -33.77 -18.73 -27.64
C ILE A 141 -34.44 -20.07 -27.30
N VAL A 142 -34.17 -20.64 -26.12
CA VAL A 142 -34.76 -21.91 -25.69
C VAL A 142 -36.29 -21.81 -25.59
N LYS A 143 -36.82 -20.73 -25.00
CA LYS A 143 -38.28 -20.49 -24.95
C LYS A 143 -38.90 -20.42 -26.33
N THR A 144 -38.26 -19.73 -27.28
CA THR A 144 -38.72 -19.61 -28.65
C THR A 144 -38.77 -20.98 -29.36
N LEU A 145 -37.76 -21.83 -29.14
CA LEU A 145 -37.65 -23.15 -29.74
C LEU A 145 -38.60 -24.19 -29.10
N THR A 146 -38.91 -24.03 -27.82
CA THR A 146 -39.76 -25.00 -27.09
C THR A 146 -41.24 -24.61 -27.03
N GLY A 147 -41.58 -23.40 -27.47
CA GLY A 147 -42.98 -22.91 -27.50
C GLY A 147 -43.59 -22.72 -26.11
N LYS A 148 -42.75 -22.53 -25.09
CA LYS A 148 -43.18 -22.30 -23.71
C LYS A 148 -42.79 -20.89 -23.24
#